data_27865f1b2da433cfbd05d8c585b18d39
#
_entry.id   27865f1b2da433cfbd05d8c585b18d39
#
_cell.length_a   1.000
_cell.length_b   1.000
_cell.length_c   1.000
_cell.angle_alpha   90.00
_cell.angle_beta   90.00
_cell.angle_gamma   90.00
#
_symmetry.space_group_name_H-M   'P 1'
#
loop_
_entity.id
_entity.type
_entity.pdbx_description
1 polymer ?
#
loop_
_entity_poly.entity_id
_entity_poly.type
_entity_poly.pdbx_seq_one_letter_code
_entity_poly.pdbx_strand_id
1 'polypeptide(L)'
;MKHIQQSKKYISTKALSMTLGLLLFSGMWGSTVPALAAAKAQSQPAAASATSKEAPSASETAVKTSQELRKEVQKAAVTAAAASLCSGTYKNGSGSQEHELFTDYGWKVTPYSSRDGKTVVHFDVAVGDKPIHGIKPTILAVRGSQSQGDWKLNLQTDQVPFAAADSGKNPRKDKSVPAVHEGFDTYAKTILKAPIDIDGDGLPDDLPAYLKKHPERRLLLTGHSLGGAAATLLGERLAEQGVSKEQIPVITFGAPAVGNKAFADTYGNKIDILRVVTSLDPVPGSLQTFVGGGYTQFGTLQKYALSEKYTSYQHPVSFYYDLAVRHFYDAWDAAIAAGAMKYPPDERRTEGKPLVALAVYARNKGFDDRFSPDLGRFLMDEYKALLPSYVVIDKGVIPGNEFQEPTQLGEKAQAAGASYLVVATVDQKRIGQTRQWYLTVTQHIRSLKGENFSTATMGSANVSFDRGVVQATLSLLEDQKRQMQELLPFVTEQRALWVQDEGESNENH
;
A
#
# COMPACT_ATOMS: atom_id res chain seq x y z
N MET A 1 -45.14 0.61 36.43
CA MET A 1 -44.98 0.56 34.95
C MET A 1 -43.64 1.16 34.61
N LYS A 2 -42.66 0.32 34.31
CA LYS A 2 -41.28 0.74 33.96
C LYS A 2 -41.20 0.81 32.45
N HIS A 3 -40.98 2.01 31.93
CA HIS A 3 -40.59 2.18 30.52
C HIS A 3 -39.15 1.75 30.32
N ILE A 4 -38.98 0.68 29.58
CA ILE A 4 -37.67 0.25 29.07
C ILE A 4 -37.45 1.04 27.76
N GLN A 5 -36.61 2.05 27.83
CA GLN A 5 -36.05 2.69 26.65
C GLN A 5 -34.98 1.75 26.06
N GLN A 6 -35.33 1.10 24.96
CA GLN A 6 -34.34 0.47 24.08
C GLN A 6 -33.56 1.57 23.37
N SER A 7 -32.34 1.81 23.80
CA SER A 7 -31.38 2.60 23.02
C SER A 7 -30.93 1.76 21.82
N LYS A 8 -31.48 2.05 20.66
CA LYS A 8 -30.94 1.58 19.38
C LYS A 8 -29.55 2.19 19.23
N LYS A 9 -28.51 1.39 19.42
CA LYS A 9 -27.14 1.77 19.03
C LYS A 9 -27.12 1.84 17.51
N TYR A 10 -27.16 3.06 16.97
CA TYR A 10 -26.79 3.33 15.59
C TYR A 10 -25.28 3.10 15.46
N ILE A 11 -24.90 1.98 14.85
CA ILE A 11 -23.52 1.76 14.40
C ILE A 11 -23.34 2.63 13.15
N SER A 12 -22.51 3.64 13.24
CA SER A 12 -22.25 4.56 12.14
C SER A 12 -21.40 3.84 11.08
N THR A 13 -21.95 3.65 9.89
CA THR A 13 -21.25 3.23 8.67
C THR A 13 -20.22 4.29 8.23
N LYS A 14 -18.97 3.90 8.02
CA LYS A 14 -17.83 4.81 7.76
C LYS A 14 -17.16 4.51 6.40
N ALA A 15 -16.71 5.50 5.67
CA ALA A 15 -16.33 5.48 4.24
C ALA A 15 -14.90 5.00 3.89
N LEU A 16 -14.69 4.57 2.66
CA LEU A 16 -13.52 3.88 2.13
C LEU A 16 -12.61 4.80 1.32
N SER A 17 -11.34 4.84 1.65
CA SER A 17 -10.26 5.36 0.81
C SER A 17 -9.08 4.37 0.85
N MET A 18 -7.96 4.67 0.19
CA MET A 18 -6.74 3.85 0.14
C MET A 18 -6.32 3.16 1.44
N THR A 19 -6.85 3.57 2.57
CA THR A 19 -6.63 3.05 3.91
C THR A 19 -7.42 1.79 4.23
N LEU A 20 -8.19 1.25 3.29
CA LEU A 20 -8.80 -0.08 3.45
C LEU A 20 -7.73 -1.11 3.85
N GLY A 21 -6.50 -0.96 3.35
CA GLY A 21 -5.37 -1.79 3.73
C GLY A 21 -5.07 -1.79 5.22
N LEU A 22 -5.19 -0.65 5.87
CA LEU A 22 -4.90 -0.51 7.29
C LEU A 22 -5.95 -1.18 8.17
N LEU A 23 -7.21 -1.25 7.72
CA LEU A 23 -8.31 -1.86 8.46
C LEU A 23 -8.50 -3.35 8.15
N LEU A 24 -8.13 -3.80 6.95
CA LEU A 24 -8.31 -5.18 6.51
C LEU A 24 -7.16 -6.13 6.92
N PHE A 25 -6.21 -5.63 7.72
CA PHE A 25 -5.07 -6.40 8.23
C PHE A 25 -5.48 -7.71 8.93
N SER A 26 -6.66 -7.74 9.54
CA SER A 26 -7.15 -8.90 10.27
C SER A 26 -7.65 -10.04 9.37
N GLY A 27 -8.25 -9.73 8.23
CA GLY A 27 -8.82 -10.75 7.33
C GLY A 27 -7.80 -11.60 6.58
N MET A 28 -6.57 -11.12 6.41
CA MET A 28 -5.50 -11.88 5.74
C MET A 28 -4.94 -13.04 6.57
N TRP A 29 -5.06 -12.98 7.92
CA TRP A 29 -4.29 -13.83 8.84
C TRP A 29 -5.17 -14.77 9.68
N GLY A 30 -6.47 -14.73 9.52
CA GLY A 30 -7.43 -15.53 10.28
C GLY A 30 -7.72 -16.94 9.74
N SER A 31 -7.16 -17.36 8.63
CA SER A 31 -7.35 -18.72 8.11
C SER A 31 -6.03 -19.24 7.54
N THR A 32 -5.63 -20.43 7.99
CA THR A 32 -4.57 -21.24 7.42
C THR A 32 -4.73 -21.29 5.89
N VAL A 33 -3.81 -20.64 5.17
CA VAL A 33 -3.68 -20.83 3.74
C VAL A 33 -3.23 -22.28 3.54
N PRO A 34 -3.97 -23.12 2.81
CA PRO A 34 -3.43 -24.43 2.44
C PRO A 34 -2.17 -24.17 1.61
N ALA A 35 -1.06 -24.76 2.03
CA ALA A 35 0.19 -24.70 1.31
C ALA A 35 -0.06 -25.17 -0.13
N LEU A 36 0.08 -24.27 -1.09
CA LEU A 36 0.03 -24.63 -2.50
C LEU A 36 1.27 -25.49 -2.75
N ALA A 37 1.04 -26.80 -2.95
CA ALA A 37 2.08 -27.76 -3.20
C ALA A 37 2.98 -27.28 -4.33
N ALA A 38 4.28 -27.17 -4.05
CA ALA A 38 5.31 -26.87 -5.02
C ALA A 38 5.26 -27.90 -6.14
N ALA A 39 4.87 -27.48 -7.34
CA ALA A 39 5.01 -28.28 -8.54
C ALA A 39 6.51 -28.48 -8.79
N LYS A 40 6.97 -29.71 -8.61
CA LYS A 40 8.33 -30.16 -8.97
C LYS A 40 8.52 -29.95 -10.47
N ALA A 41 9.36 -29.01 -10.85
CA ALA A 41 9.90 -28.92 -12.19
C ALA A 41 10.89 -30.10 -12.38
N GLN A 42 10.47 -31.15 -13.02
CA GLN A 42 11.34 -32.17 -13.55
C GLN A 42 11.91 -31.66 -14.87
N SER A 43 13.22 -31.51 -14.91
CA SER A 43 13.98 -31.33 -16.13
C SER A 43 14.05 -32.68 -16.89
N GLN A 44 13.56 -32.72 -18.11
CA GLN A 44 13.90 -33.78 -19.08
C GLN A 44 14.48 -33.17 -20.36
N PRO A 45 15.42 -33.89 -21.02
CA PRO A 45 16.18 -33.36 -22.15
C PRO A 45 15.40 -33.42 -23.46
N ALA A 46 15.76 -32.54 -24.37
CA ALA A 46 15.20 -32.40 -25.70
C ALA A 46 15.36 -33.65 -26.57
N ALA A 47 14.27 -34.11 -27.17
CA ALA A 47 14.28 -34.88 -28.41
C ALA A 47 13.26 -34.28 -29.36
N ALA A 48 13.74 -33.93 -30.54
CA ALA A 48 12.95 -33.37 -31.64
C ALA A 48 12.07 -34.44 -32.28
N SER A 49 10.79 -34.14 -32.48
CA SER A 49 9.97 -34.71 -33.56
C SER A 49 8.78 -33.80 -33.85
N ALA A 50 8.67 -33.45 -35.13
CA ALA A 50 7.57 -32.65 -35.67
C ALA A 50 6.27 -33.48 -35.77
N THR A 51 5.13 -32.89 -35.50
CA THR A 51 3.94 -32.76 -36.36
C THR A 51 2.65 -32.52 -35.56
N SER A 52 1.78 -31.78 -36.22
CA SER A 52 0.35 -31.48 -35.96
C SER A 52 0.00 -30.37 -34.97
N LYS A 53 -0.51 -29.30 -35.60
CA LYS A 53 -1.20 -28.17 -34.98
C LYS A 53 -2.50 -28.66 -34.35
N GLU A 54 -2.57 -28.68 -33.03
CA GLU A 54 -3.80 -28.53 -32.28
C GLU A 54 -3.79 -27.16 -31.61
N ALA A 55 -4.90 -26.43 -31.76
CA ALA A 55 -5.11 -25.16 -31.08
C ALA A 55 -5.12 -25.37 -29.56
N PRO A 56 -4.54 -24.44 -28.75
CA PRO A 56 -4.57 -24.58 -27.32
C PRO A 56 -6.01 -24.52 -26.83
N SER A 57 -6.48 -25.58 -26.17
CA SER A 57 -7.73 -25.60 -25.42
C SER A 57 -7.71 -24.47 -24.40
N ALA A 58 -8.78 -23.67 -24.37
CA ALA A 58 -9.00 -22.65 -23.35
C ALA A 58 -8.89 -23.33 -21.97
N SER A 59 -7.86 -22.99 -21.19
CA SER A 59 -7.77 -23.39 -19.79
C SER A 59 -9.00 -22.83 -19.09
N GLU A 60 -9.84 -23.68 -18.53
CA GLU A 60 -10.90 -23.30 -17.60
C GLU A 60 -10.25 -22.52 -16.46
N THR A 61 -10.40 -21.18 -16.51
CA THR A 61 -10.02 -20.31 -15.40
C THR A 61 -11.03 -20.58 -14.31
N ALA A 62 -10.63 -21.29 -13.25
CA ALA A 62 -11.51 -21.58 -12.12
C ALA A 62 -12.10 -20.27 -11.60
N VAL A 63 -13.42 -20.18 -11.52
CA VAL A 63 -14.14 -19.00 -11.00
C VAL A 63 -13.82 -18.88 -9.52
N LYS A 64 -13.17 -17.77 -9.11
CA LYS A 64 -12.84 -17.50 -7.72
C LYS A 64 -14.10 -17.33 -6.88
N THR A 65 -14.07 -17.84 -5.67
CA THR A 65 -15.15 -17.65 -4.70
C THR A 65 -15.20 -16.20 -4.21
N SER A 66 -16.36 -15.76 -3.71
CA SER A 66 -16.51 -14.43 -3.11
C SER A 66 -15.51 -14.18 -1.97
N GLN A 67 -15.19 -15.20 -1.18
CA GLN A 67 -14.21 -15.11 -0.10
C GLN A 67 -12.79 -14.93 -0.62
N GLU A 68 -12.41 -15.62 -1.68
CA GLU A 68 -11.09 -15.45 -2.32
C GLU A 68 -10.92 -14.05 -2.91
N LEU A 69 -11.95 -13.53 -3.57
CA LEU A 69 -11.95 -12.17 -4.12
C LEU A 69 -11.82 -11.10 -3.02
N ARG A 70 -12.54 -11.25 -1.91
CA ARG A 70 -12.39 -10.36 -0.75
C ARG A 70 -10.97 -10.40 -0.17
N LYS A 71 -10.37 -11.59 -0.04
CA LYS A 71 -8.98 -11.75 0.42
C LYS A 71 -7.99 -11.08 -0.53
N GLU A 72 -8.24 -11.12 -1.85
CA GLU A 72 -7.39 -10.43 -2.83
C GLU A 72 -7.47 -8.91 -2.68
N VAL A 73 -8.67 -8.36 -2.50
CA VAL A 73 -8.84 -6.93 -2.22
C VAL A 73 -8.11 -6.54 -0.94
N GLN A 74 -8.26 -7.31 0.14
CA GLN A 74 -7.57 -7.08 1.41
C GLN A 74 -6.05 -7.10 1.23
N LYS A 75 -5.52 -8.12 0.55
CA LYS A 75 -4.09 -8.23 0.26
C LYS A 75 -3.58 -7.05 -0.56
N ALA A 76 -4.31 -6.64 -1.59
CA ALA A 76 -3.95 -5.51 -2.43
C ALA A 76 -3.96 -4.19 -1.64
N ALA A 77 -4.95 -4.00 -0.76
CA ALA A 77 -5.06 -2.84 0.12
C ALA A 77 -3.89 -2.75 1.12
N VAL A 78 -3.54 -3.87 1.78
CA VAL A 78 -2.36 -3.93 2.68
C VAL A 78 -1.07 -3.66 1.91
N THR A 79 -0.96 -4.16 0.67
CA THR A 79 0.19 -3.91 -0.19
C THR A 79 0.31 -2.42 -0.55
N ALA A 80 -0.81 -1.74 -0.85
CA ALA A 80 -0.82 -0.31 -1.12
C ALA A 80 -0.42 0.52 0.11
N ALA A 81 -0.91 0.16 1.30
CA ALA A 81 -0.52 0.80 2.56
C ALA A 81 0.98 0.60 2.87
N ALA A 82 1.51 -0.61 2.66
CA ALA A 82 2.93 -0.88 2.81
C ALA A 82 3.78 -0.05 1.82
N ALA A 83 3.35 0.08 0.56
CA ALA A 83 4.02 0.90 -0.44
C ALA A 83 4.00 2.38 -0.08
N SER A 84 2.88 2.88 0.45
CA SER A 84 2.75 4.24 0.95
C SER A 84 3.77 4.54 2.05
N LEU A 85 3.83 3.71 3.09
CA LEU A 85 4.78 3.93 4.18
C LEU A 85 6.23 3.79 3.71
N CYS A 86 6.54 2.83 2.82
CA CYS A 86 7.86 2.74 2.19
C CYS A 86 8.23 4.03 1.44
N SER A 87 7.28 4.64 0.73
CA SER A 87 7.49 5.91 0.04
C SER A 87 7.78 7.04 1.04
N GLY A 88 7.06 7.09 2.16
CA GLY A 88 7.24 8.05 3.24
C GLY A 88 8.65 8.04 3.84
N THR A 89 9.28 6.85 3.97
CA THR A 89 10.63 6.72 4.55
C THR A 89 11.72 7.49 3.80
N TYR A 90 11.50 7.82 2.53
CA TYR A 90 12.46 8.59 1.71
C TYR A 90 12.37 10.10 1.94
N LYS A 91 11.32 10.57 2.58
CA LYS A 91 11.17 11.97 3.00
C LYS A 91 11.87 12.15 4.35
N ASN A 92 12.74 13.12 4.46
CA ASN A 92 13.46 13.35 5.71
C ASN A 92 12.55 14.00 6.77
N GLY A 93 12.15 13.24 7.77
CA GLY A 93 11.46 13.74 8.96
C GLY A 93 9.94 13.51 8.99
N SER A 94 9.34 13.85 10.15
CA SER A 94 7.90 13.90 10.35
C SER A 94 7.30 14.96 9.45
N GLY A 95 6.22 14.64 8.74
CA GLY A 95 5.50 15.57 7.86
C GLY A 95 5.56 15.21 6.37
N SER A 96 5.84 13.96 6.00
CA SER A 96 5.54 13.48 4.66
C SER A 96 4.03 13.28 4.52
N GLN A 97 3.48 13.52 3.33
CA GLN A 97 2.05 13.30 3.05
C GLN A 97 1.62 11.86 3.34
N GLU A 98 2.52 10.92 3.18
CA GLU A 98 2.27 9.53 3.52
C GLU A 98 2.10 9.33 5.03
N HIS A 99 2.88 10.03 5.86
CA HIS A 99 2.72 10.01 7.32
C HIS A 99 1.42 10.70 7.74
N GLU A 100 1.09 11.85 7.13
CA GLU A 100 -0.17 12.55 7.37
C GLU A 100 -1.38 11.66 7.03
N LEU A 101 -1.30 10.92 5.91
CA LEU A 101 -2.34 9.96 5.53
C LEU A 101 -2.59 8.93 6.64
N PHE A 102 -1.54 8.32 7.20
CA PHE A 102 -1.69 7.37 8.32
C PHE A 102 -2.27 8.04 9.57
N THR A 103 -1.80 9.25 9.89
CA THR A 103 -2.23 10.00 11.07
C THR A 103 -3.70 10.42 10.97
N ASP A 104 -4.15 10.81 9.79
CA ASP A 104 -5.55 11.13 9.50
C ASP A 104 -6.50 9.96 9.76
N TYR A 105 -5.99 8.74 9.73
CA TYR A 105 -6.74 7.53 10.06
C TYR A 105 -6.53 7.03 11.49
N GLY A 106 -5.88 7.83 12.33
CA GLY A 106 -5.67 7.53 13.75
C GLY A 106 -4.51 6.58 14.01
N TRP A 107 -3.54 6.50 13.09
CA TRP A 107 -2.30 5.77 13.33
C TRP A 107 -1.22 6.73 13.82
N LYS A 108 -0.38 6.25 14.73
CA LYS A 108 0.82 6.96 15.14
C LYS A 108 1.98 6.52 14.24
N VAL A 109 2.60 7.44 13.51
CA VAL A 109 3.81 7.18 12.72
C VAL A 109 5.01 7.79 13.41
N THR A 110 6.01 6.97 13.70
CA THR A 110 7.26 7.40 14.35
C THR A 110 8.45 7.06 13.44
N PRO A 111 9.20 8.07 12.96
CA PRO A 111 10.44 7.84 12.24
C PRO A 111 11.58 7.51 13.21
N TYR A 112 12.37 6.50 12.85
CA TYR A 112 13.52 6.04 13.60
C TYR A 112 14.81 6.18 12.79
N SER A 113 15.89 6.40 13.50
CA SER A 113 17.26 6.30 12.99
C SER A 113 18.10 5.53 13.98
N SER A 114 18.67 4.41 13.55
CA SER A 114 19.56 3.59 14.39
C SER A 114 20.93 3.45 13.76
N ARG A 115 21.96 3.27 14.58
CA ARG A 115 23.36 3.18 14.13
C ARG A 115 24.05 1.98 14.76
N ASP A 116 24.78 1.22 13.95
CA ASP A 116 25.76 0.23 14.40
C ASP A 116 27.07 0.44 13.62
N GLY A 117 28.10 0.89 14.31
CA GLY A 117 29.36 1.29 13.71
C GLY A 117 29.18 2.41 12.67
N LYS A 118 29.52 2.13 11.41
CA LYS A 118 29.36 3.06 10.28
C LYS A 118 27.99 2.97 9.61
N THR A 119 27.23 1.91 9.88
CA THR A 119 25.91 1.68 9.28
C THR A 119 24.87 2.53 9.99
N VAL A 120 24.14 3.33 9.22
CA VAL A 120 22.97 4.09 9.68
C VAL A 120 21.76 3.57 8.95
N VAL A 121 20.74 3.16 9.69
CA VAL A 121 19.49 2.65 9.16
C VAL A 121 18.35 3.59 9.53
N HIS A 122 17.55 3.96 8.56
CA HIS A 122 16.33 4.74 8.79
C HIS A 122 15.12 3.86 8.50
N PHE A 123 14.11 3.97 9.32
CA PHE A 123 12.84 3.23 9.16
C PHE A 123 11.71 3.95 9.90
N ASP A 124 10.49 3.70 9.46
CA ASP A 124 9.29 4.26 10.08
C ASP A 124 8.48 3.13 10.71
N VAL A 125 7.89 3.40 11.87
CA VAL A 125 6.95 2.50 12.54
C VAL A 125 5.60 3.18 12.63
N ALA A 126 4.59 2.57 11.99
CA ALA A 126 3.21 2.99 12.06
C ALA A 126 2.43 2.04 12.97
N VAL A 127 1.87 2.56 14.06
CA VAL A 127 1.11 1.80 15.05
C VAL A 127 -0.35 2.15 14.94
N GLY A 128 -1.20 1.14 14.68
CA GLY A 128 -2.65 1.30 14.68
C GLY A 128 -3.19 1.30 16.11
N ASP A 129 -3.91 2.37 16.45
CA ASP A 129 -4.43 2.60 17.82
C ASP A 129 -5.55 1.61 18.20
N LYS A 130 -6.35 1.19 17.22
CA LYS A 130 -7.52 0.33 17.47
C LYS A 130 -7.27 -1.10 17.00
N PRO A 131 -7.60 -2.10 17.86
CA PRO A 131 -7.61 -3.48 17.40
C PRO A 131 -8.64 -3.67 16.28
N ILE A 132 -8.27 -4.44 15.28
CA ILE A 132 -9.13 -4.82 14.15
C ILE A 132 -9.36 -6.33 14.26
N HIS A 133 -10.60 -6.75 14.52
CA HIS A 133 -10.95 -8.15 14.84
C HIS A 133 -9.98 -8.80 15.87
N GLY A 134 -9.64 -8.05 16.93
CA GLY A 134 -8.73 -8.51 17.98
C GLY A 134 -7.24 -8.44 17.65
N ILE A 135 -6.86 -8.07 16.42
CA ILE A 135 -5.47 -7.89 16.00
C ILE A 135 -5.07 -6.43 16.14
N LYS A 136 -3.92 -6.18 16.75
CA LYS A 136 -3.30 -4.86 16.84
C LYS A 136 -2.24 -4.72 15.73
N PRO A 137 -2.52 -3.98 14.65
CA PRO A 137 -1.60 -3.88 13.52
C PRO A 137 -0.48 -2.88 13.79
N THR A 138 0.72 -3.25 13.37
CA THR A 138 1.88 -2.37 13.32
C THR A 138 2.60 -2.59 11.99
N ILE A 139 3.12 -1.55 11.36
CA ILE A 139 3.92 -1.64 10.13
C ILE A 139 5.29 -1.05 10.41
N LEU A 140 6.35 -1.78 10.09
CA LEU A 140 7.72 -1.29 10.12
C LEU A 140 8.25 -1.24 8.68
N ALA A 141 8.49 -0.04 8.17
CA ALA A 141 8.98 0.21 6.83
C ALA A 141 10.45 0.64 6.85
N VAL A 142 11.31 -0.14 6.19
CA VAL A 142 12.74 0.13 6.14
C VAL A 142 13.07 0.92 4.87
N ARG A 143 13.79 2.05 5.03
CA ARG A 143 14.25 2.87 3.92
C ARG A 143 15.34 2.16 3.11
N GLY A 144 15.25 2.21 1.80
CA GLY A 144 16.32 1.80 0.89
C GLY A 144 17.41 2.86 0.71
N SER A 145 18.34 2.64 -0.23
CA SER A 145 19.39 3.58 -0.57
C SER A 145 18.84 4.88 -1.17
N GLN A 146 19.40 6.02 -0.82
CA GLN A 146 18.95 7.32 -1.34
C GLN A 146 19.49 7.62 -2.74
N SER A 147 20.61 7.03 -3.14
CA SER A 147 21.20 7.24 -4.45
C SER A 147 21.41 5.94 -5.23
N GLN A 148 21.38 6.03 -6.55
CA GLN A 148 21.70 4.90 -7.44
C GLN A 148 23.17 4.46 -7.33
N GLY A 149 24.07 5.33 -6.84
CA GLY A 149 25.47 5.00 -6.59
C GLY A 149 25.69 4.15 -5.35
N ASP A 150 24.94 4.42 -4.29
CA ASP A 150 25.09 3.76 -2.99
C ASP A 150 24.71 2.28 -3.07
N TRP A 151 23.68 1.91 -3.86
CA TRP A 151 23.29 0.51 -3.97
C TRP A 151 24.33 -0.36 -4.69
N LYS A 152 25.07 0.17 -5.68
CA LYS A 152 26.15 -0.57 -6.36
C LYS A 152 27.31 -0.87 -5.39
N LEU A 153 27.63 0.06 -4.52
CA LEU A 153 28.65 -0.14 -3.48
C LEU A 153 28.15 -1.15 -2.43
N ASN A 154 26.90 -1.08 -2.04
CA ASN A 154 26.28 -2.01 -1.08
C ASN A 154 26.15 -3.45 -1.60
N LEU A 155 26.14 -3.66 -2.93
CA LEU A 155 26.11 -5.00 -3.53
C LEU A 155 27.45 -5.72 -3.58
N GLN A 156 28.58 -5.04 -3.24
CA GLN A 156 29.92 -5.62 -3.27
C GLN A 156 30.34 -6.33 -1.99
N THR A 157 29.47 -6.40 -0.98
CA THR A 157 29.80 -7.06 0.29
C THR A 157 29.71 -8.59 0.21
N ASP A 158 30.45 -9.24 1.06
CA ASP A 158 30.55 -10.68 1.13
C ASP A 158 29.28 -11.35 1.69
N GLN A 159 29.18 -12.66 1.45
CA GLN A 159 28.23 -13.52 2.14
C GLN A 159 28.80 -13.92 3.50
N VAL A 160 27.97 -13.81 4.53
CA VAL A 160 28.28 -14.29 5.88
C VAL A 160 27.30 -15.38 6.30
N PRO A 161 27.72 -16.36 7.12
CA PRO A 161 26.80 -17.35 7.68
C PRO A 161 25.64 -16.66 8.42
N PHE A 162 24.41 -17.16 8.22
CA PHE A 162 23.25 -16.61 8.88
C PHE A 162 23.14 -17.05 10.34
N ALA A 163 23.22 -18.36 10.59
CA ALA A 163 23.14 -18.90 11.94
C ALA A 163 24.44 -18.72 12.73
N ALA A 164 24.33 -18.40 14.02
CA ALA A 164 25.50 -18.27 14.91
C ALA A 164 26.31 -19.56 15.02
N ALA A 165 25.67 -20.74 14.94
CA ALA A 165 26.30 -22.05 14.94
C ALA A 165 27.23 -22.28 13.73
N ASP A 166 27.04 -21.54 12.64
CA ASP A 166 27.86 -21.60 11.43
C ASP A 166 28.96 -20.52 11.40
N SER A 167 29.08 -19.72 12.47
CA SER A 167 30.11 -18.70 12.57
C SER A 167 31.49 -19.32 12.39
N GLY A 168 32.34 -18.70 11.56
CA GLY A 168 33.66 -19.23 11.20
C GLY A 168 33.68 -20.17 9.99
N LYS A 169 32.53 -20.69 9.51
CA LYS A 169 32.45 -21.36 8.22
C LYS A 169 32.56 -20.38 7.07
N ASN A 170 33.16 -20.79 5.97
CA ASN A 170 33.30 -19.95 4.79
C ASN A 170 32.28 -20.36 3.70
N PRO A 171 31.19 -19.61 3.50
CA PRO A 171 30.15 -19.97 2.52
C PRO A 171 30.62 -19.88 1.06
N ARG A 172 31.75 -19.25 0.79
CA ARG A 172 32.37 -19.28 -0.55
C ARG A 172 32.99 -20.64 -0.86
N LYS A 173 33.53 -21.31 0.16
CA LYS A 173 34.14 -22.67 0.03
C LYS A 173 33.11 -23.75 0.22
N ASP A 174 32.14 -23.60 1.12
CA ASP A 174 31.08 -24.54 1.41
C ASP A 174 29.72 -23.96 1.10
N LYS A 175 29.14 -24.32 -0.05
CA LYS A 175 27.85 -23.83 -0.52
C LYS A 175 26.64 -24.39 0.25
N SER A 176 26.85 -25.39 1.11
CA SER A 176 25.82 -25.94 1.98
C SER A 176 25.56 -25.07 3.22
N VAL A 177 26.46 -24.15 3.54
CA VAL A 177 26.30 -23.19 4.65
C VAL A 177 25.25 -22.14 4.27
N PRO A 178 24.13 -22.03 5.02
CA PRO A 178 23.17 -20.95 4.83
C PRO A 178 23.81 -19.59 5.09
N ALA A 179 23.86 -18.76 4.05
CA ALA A 179 24.57 -17.50 4.11
C ALA A 179 23.77 -16.37 3.45
N VAL A 180 23.96 -15.16 3.97
CA VAL A 180 23.27 -13.95 3.58
C VAL A 180 24.25 -12.84 3.23
N HIS A 181 23.76 -11.84 2.54
CA HIS A 181 24.52 -10.62 2.24
C HIS A 181 24.83 -9.86 3.54
N GLU A 182 26.10 -9.65 3.83
CA GLU A 182 26.60 -9.05 5.07
C GLU A 182 25.95 -7.69 5.36
N GLY A 183 25.91 -6.80 4.36
CA GLY A 183 25.35 -5.47 4.52
C GLY A 183 23.85 -5.50 4.86
N PHE A 184 23.06 -6.37 4.22
CA PHE A 184 21.63 -6.49 4.52
C PHE A 184 21.39 -7.06 5.92
N ASP A 185 22.21 -8.02 6.34
CA ASP A 185 22.15 -8.61 7.67
C ASP A 185 22.54 -7.59 8.75
N THR A 186 23.53 -6.74 8.47
CA THR A 186 23.91 -5.64 9.35
C THR A 186 22.76 -4.65 9.53
N TYR A 187 22.03 -4.31 8.44
CA TYR A 187 20.83 -3.47 8.54
C TYR A 187 19.76 -4.11 9.43
N ALA A 188 19.43 -5.38 9.22
CA ALA A 188 18.44 -6.11 10.01
C ALA A 188 18.84 -6.17 11.51
N LYS A 189 20.10 -6.48 11.81
CA LYS A 189 20.63 -6.51 13.18
C LYS A 189 20.63 -5.12 13.84
N THR A 190 20.87 -4.07 13.07
CA THR A 190 20.82 -2.69 13.57
C THR A 190 19.40 -2.31 13.98
N ILE A 191 18.39 -2.73 13.21
CA ILE A 191 16.98 -2.51 13.56
C ILE A 191 16.59 -3.30 14.81
N LEU A 192 17.00 -4.58 14.91
CA LEU A 192 16.71 -5.41 16.10
C LEU A 192 17.23 -4.83 17.41
N LYS A 193 18.32 -4.05 17.34
CA LYS A 193 18.94 -3.38 18.52
C LYS A 193 18.33 -2.00 18.78
N ALA A 194 17.50 -1.49 17.87
CA ALA A 194 16.93 -0.16 18.00
C ALA A 194 15.89 -0.11 19.14
N PRO A 195 15.81 1.00 19.89
CA PRO A 195 14.80 1.19 20.93
C PRO A 195 13.45 1.54 20.27
N ILE A 196 12.72 0.53 19.81
CA ILE A 196 11.45 0.66 19.09
C ILE A 196 10.30 0.62 20.08
N ASP A 197 9.43 1.62 20.03
CA ASP A 197 8.11 1.63 20.68
C ASP A 197 7.11 0.99 19.71
N ILE A 198 6.84 -0.31 19.91
CA ILE A 198 6.00 -1.09 18.97
C ILE A 198 4.51 -1.01 19.29
N ASP A 199 4.14 -0.60 20.49
CA ASP A 199 2.74 -0.44 20.88
C ASP A 199 2.28 1.01 21.02
N GLY A 200 3.21 1.94 20.94
CA GLY A 200 2.92 3.37 20.96
C GLY A 200 2.80 3.96 22.35
N ASP A 201 3.21 3.24 23.41
CA ASP A 201 3.13 3.71 24.79
C ASP A 201 4.24 4.69 25.19
N GLY A 202 5.22 4.89 24.33
CA GLY A 202 6.35 5.81 24.51
C GLY A 202 7.59 5.14 25.10
N LEU A 203 7.55 3.84 25.36
CA LEU A 203 8.67 3.08 25.90
C LEU A 203 9.27 2.15 24.83
N PRO A 204 10.60 1.94 24.85
CA PRO A 204 11.22 1.01 23.92
C PRO A 204 11.00 -0.44 24.35
N ASP A 205 10.71 -1.28 23.34
CA ASP A 205 10.48 -2.71 23.49
C ASP A 205 11.68 -3.54 23.03
N ASP A 206 11.87 -4.70 23.68
CA ASP A 206 12.61 -5.81 23.08
C ASP A 206 11.67 -6.50 22.08
N LEU A 207 11.88 -6.23 20.79
CA LEU A 207 10.97 -6.61 19.72
C LEU A 207 10.60 -8.10 19.71
N PRO A 208 11.57 -9.06 19.79
CA PRO A 208 11.23 -10.49 19.85
C PRO A 208 10.48 -10.89 21.13
N ALA A 209 10.89 -10.37 22.28
CA ALA A 209 10.25 -10.69 23.56
C ALA A 209 8.83 -10.13 23.62
N TYR A 210 8.64 -8.88 23.15
CA TYR A 210 7.34 -8.24 23.06
C TYR A 210 6.38 -9.05 22.17
N LEU A 211 6.77 -9.37 20.94
CA LEU A 211 5.91 -10.10 20.00
C LEU A 211 5.51 -11.50 20.54
N LYS A 212 6.43 -12.23 21.16
CA LYS A 212 6.11 -13.53 21.78
C LYS A 212 5.11 -13.42 22.93
N LYS A 213 5.16 -12.33 23.68
CA LYS A 213 4.23 -12.06 24.80
C LYS A 213 2.87 -11.59 24.31
N HIS A 214 2.79 -10.98 23.12
CA HIS A 214 1.60 -10.36 22.56
C HIS A 214 1.17 -11.03 21.23
N PRO A 215 0.57 -12.24 21.28
CA PRO A 215 0.19 -12.99 20.08
C PRO A 215 -0.91 -12.30 19.26
N GLU A 216 -1.62 -11.34 19.83
CA GLU A 216 -2.58 -10.48 19.13
C GLU A 216 -1.92 -9.37 18.28
N ARG A 217 -0.63 -9.10 18.48
CA ARG A 217 0.10 -8.09 17.69
C ARG A 217 0.56 -8.69 16.37
N ARG A 218 0.36 -7.93 15.29
CA ARG A 218 0.90 -8.24 13.95
C ARG A 218 1.83 -7.12 13.52
N LEU A 219 3.07 -7.49 13.22
CA LEU A 219 4.10 -6.59 12.72
C LEU A 219 4.35 -6.87 11.25
N LEU A 220 3.74 -6.11 10.36
CA LEU A 220 4.09 -6.13 8.94
C LEU A 220 5.47 -5.50 8.74
N LEU A 221 6.40 -6.28 8.24
CA LEU A 221 7.71 -5.81 7.83
C LEU A 221 7.67 -5.44 6.35
N THR A 222 8.16 -4.26 6.00
CA THR A 222 8.17 -3.83 4.61
C THR A 222 9.39 -2.98 4.30
N GLY A 223 9.68 -2.83 3.01
CA GLY A 223 10.77 -2.00 2.53
C GLY A 223 10.90 -2.05 1.02
N HIS A 224 11.52 -1.01 0.48
CA HIS A 224 11.84 -0.89 -0.92
C HIS A 224 13.34 -1.07 -1.15
N SER A 225 13.73 -1.78 -2.24
CA SER A 225 15.13 -1.95 -2.60
C SER A 225 15.95 -2.62 -1.48
N LEU A 226 17.08 -2.02 -1.07
CA LEU A 226 17.87 -2.41 0.11
C LEU A 226 17.00 -2.56 1.37
N GLY A 227 16.04 -1.64 1.58
CA GLY A 227 15.13 -1.71 2.73
C GLY A 227 14.26 -2.97 2.71
N GLY A 228 13.84 -3.43 1.52
CA GLY A 228 13.11 -4.70 1.38
C GLY A 228 13.99 -5.93 1.70
N ALA A 229 15.26 -5.91 1.32
CA ALA A 229 16.21 -6.94 1.70
C ALA A 229 16.43 -6.98 3.22
N ALA A 230 16.59 -5.82 3.85
CA ALA A 230 16.73 -5.70 5.30
C ALA A 230 15.46 -6.17 6.04
N ALA A 231 14.27 -5.80 5.55
CA ALA A 231 12.99 -6.25 6.11
C ALA A 231 12.82 -7.78 6.03
N THR A 232 13.26 -8.39 4.92
CA THR A 232 13.28 -9.85 4.78
C THR A 232 14.16 -10.52 5.83
N LEU A 233 15.40 -10.05 5.99
CA LEU A 233 16.31 -10.61 6.99
C LEU A 233 15.88 -10.30 8.44
N LEU A 234 15.24 -9.16 8.68
CA LEU A 234 14.64 -8.85 9.97
C LEU A 234 13.55 -9.87 10.35
N GLY A 235 12.67 -10.20 9.39
CA GLY A 235 11.66 -11.25 9.58
C GLY A 235 12.27 -12.61 9.90
N GLU A 236 13.30 -13.03 9.17
CA GLU A 236 13.99 -14.28 9.42
C GLU A 236 14.72 -14.30 10.79
N ARG A 237 15.30 -13.17 11.20
CA ARG A 237 15.92 -13.03 12.53
C ARG A 237 14.90 -13.12 13.66
N LEU A 238 13.70 -12.55 13.47
CA LEU A 238 12.60 -12.66 14.44
C LEU A 238 12.08 -14.10 14.51
N ALA A 239 11.92 -14.76 13.36
CA ALA A 239 11.51 -16.17 13.30
C ALA A 239 12.54 -17.10 13.96
N GLU A 240 13.85 -16.86 13.77
CA GLU A 240 14.94 -17.58 14.44
C GLU A 240 14.86 -17.44 15.96
N GLN A 241 14.37 -16.31 16.47
CA GLN A 241 14.16 -16.04 17.88
C GLN A 241 12.80 -16.54 18.40
N GLY A 242 12.05 -17.30 17.59
CA GLY A 242 10.81 -17.96 17.99
C GLY A 242 9.55 -17.09 17.88
N VAL A 243 9.60 -15.98 17.13
CA VAL A 243 8.38 -15.24 16.79
C VAL A 243 7.61 -16.01 15.71
N SER A 244 6.31 -16.14 15.86
CA SER A 244 5.45 -16.83 14.89
C SER A 244 5.43 -16.10 13.54
N LYS A 245 5.47 -16.84 12.43
CA LYS A 245 5.41 -16.27 11.10
C LYS A 245 4.11 -15.51 10.82
N GLU A 246 3.03 -15.91 11.46
CA GLU A 246 1.74 -15.24 11.38
C GLU A 246 1.77 -13.84 11.99
N GLN A 247 2.71 -13.56 12.90
CA GLN A 247 2.88 -12.24 13.50
C GLN A 247 3.78 -11.31 12.68
N ILE A 248 4.64 -11.86 11.80
CA ILE A 248 5.71 -11.11 11.10
C ILE A 248 5.66 -11.29 9.58
N PRO A 249 4.51 -10.99 8.93
CA PRO A 249 4.44 -10.99 7.49
C PRO A 249 5.40 -9.99 6.87
N VAL A 250 5.86 -10.28 5.65
CA VAL A 250 6.80 -9.43 4.92
C VAL A 250 6.25 -9.07 3.55
N ILE A 251 6.26 -7.79 3.19
CA ILE A 251 5.97 -7.32 1.83
C ILE A 251 7.13 -6.47 1.36
N THR A 252 7.74 -6.82 0.23
CA THR A 252 8.88 -6.09 -0.31
C THR A 252 8.63 -5.53 -1.70
N PHE A 253 9.23 -4.40 -2.00
CA PHE A 253 9.12 -3.72 -3.28
C PHE A 253 10.49 -3.61 -3.95
N GLY A 254 10.68 -4.26 -5.10
CA GLY A 254 11.94 -4.21 -5.85
C GLY A 254 13.17 -4.69 -5.07
N ALA A 255 13.01 -5.58 -4.10
CA ALA A 255 14.09 -6.05 -3.25
C ALA A 255 14.99 -7.07 -3.97
N PRO A 256 16.33 -7.00 -3.81
CA PRO A 256 17.24 -8.02 -4.29
C PRO A 256 17.13 -9.32 -3.47
N ALA A 257 17.70 -10.42 -3.96
CA ALA A 257 17.85 -11.65 -3.21
C ALA A 257 18.78 -11.43 -2.00
N VAL A 258 18.45 -12.05 -0.85
CA VAL A 258 19.15 -11.75 0.41
C VAL A 258 20.20 -12.80 0.81
N GLY A 259 20.11 -14.01 0.28
CA GLY A 259 21.00 -15.12 0.65
C GLY A 259 21.19 -16.15 -0.44
N ASN A 260 22.05 -17.11 -0.18
CA ASN A 260 22.35 -18.21 -1.09
C ASN A 260 21.22 -19.26 -1.12
N LYS A 261 21.38 -20.29 -1.98
CA LYS A 261 20.39 -21.36 -2.10
C LYS A 261 20.17 -22.11 -0.78
N ALA A 262 21.25 -22.39 -0.04
CA ALA A 262 21.17 -23.07 1.26
C ALA A 262 20.33 -22.25 2.27
N PHE A 263 20.48 -20.92 2.26
CA PHE A 263 19.66 -20.04 3.07
C PHE A 263 18.17 -20.10 2.65
N ALA A 264 17.89 -19.97 1.36
CA ALA A 264 16.53 -20.02 0.85
C ALA A 264 15.83 -21.35 1.15
N ASP A 265 16.54 -22.48 1.01
CA ASP A 265 16.02 -23.82 1.30
C ASP A 265 15.75 -24.03 2.81
N THR A 266 16.57 -23.45 3.69
CA THR A 266 16.50 -23.65 5.14
C THR A 266 15.50 -22.71 5.81
N TYR A 267 15.48 -21.44 5.39
CA TYR A 267 14.74 -20.37 6.05
C TYR A 267 13.55 -19.86 5.26
N GLY A 268 13.49 -20.03 3.94
CA GLY A 268 12.49 -19.40 3.07
C GLY A 268 11.02 -19.72 3.38
N ASN A 269 10.74 -20.70 4.26
CA ASN A 269 9.40 -21.03 4.75
C ASN A 269 9.14 -20.57 6.20
N LYS A 270 10.11 -19.90 6.84
CA LYS A 270 9.99 -19.43 8.22
C LYS A 270 9.18 -18.14 8.34
N ILE A 271 9.04 -17.40 7.24
CA ILE A 271 8.23 -16.19 7.13
C ILE A 271 7.32 -16.27 5.91
N ASP A 272 6.20 -15.54 5.96
CA ASP A 272 5.33 -15.34 4.82
C ASP A 272 5.75 -14.05 4.10
N ILE A 273 6.36 -14.20 2.93
CA ILE A 273 6.89 -13.07 2.15
C ILE A 273 6.17 -12.92 0.81
N LEU A 274 5.70 -11.69 0.54
CA LEU A 274 5.22 -11.23 -0.74
C LEU A 274 6.25 -10.29 -1.38
N ARG A 275 6.81 -10.69 -2.50
CA ARG A 275 7.76 -9.89 -3.28
C ARG A 275 7.05 -9.22 -4.44
N VAL A 276 6.90 -7.90 -4.37
CA VAL A 276 6.33 -7.09 -5.45
C VAL A 276 7.47 -6.58 -6.34
N VAL A 277 7.39 -6.86 -7.64
CA VAL A 277 8.38 -6.42 -8.63
C VAL A 277 7.70 -5.82 -9.84
N THR A 278 8.36 -4.87 -10.51
CA THR A 278 7.94 -4.37 -11.83
C THR A 278 8.69 -5.08 -12.96
N SER A 279 8.15 -5.02 -14.17
CA SER A 279 8.67 -5.77 -15.31
C SER A 279 10.10 -5.37 -15.71
N LEU A 280 10.46 -4.09 -15.53
CA LEU A 280 11.73 -3.51 -15.93
C LEU A 280 12.54 -2.96 -14.75
N ASP A 281 12.35 -3.54 -13.57
CA ASP A 281 13.22 -3.29 -12.42
C ASP A 281 14.41 -4.27 -12.46
N PRO A 282 15.64 -3.79 -12.65
CA PRO A 282 16.81 -4.66 -12.69
C PRO A 282 17.26 -5.14 -11.31
N VAL A 283 16.83 -4.49 -10.22
CA VAL A 283 17.38 -4.73 -8.87
C VAL A 283 17.01 -6.11 -8.30
N PRO A 284 15.77 -6.62 -8.44
CA PRO A 284 15.44 -7.97 -7.94
C PRO A 284 16.31 -9.09 -8.50
N GLY A 285 16.79 -8.96 -9.74
CA GLY A 285 17.66 -9.92 -10.39
C GLY A 285 19.17 -9.65 -10.26
N SER A 286 19.55 -8.50 -9.70
CA SER A 286 20.93 -8.00 -9.78
C SER A 286 21.97 -8.92 -9.14
N LEU A 287 21.73 -9.44 -7.93
CA LEU A 287 22.66 -10.33 -7.23
C LEU A 287 22.72 -11.73 -7.83
N GLN A 288 21.70 -12.14 -8.56
CA GLN A 288 21.67 -13.41 -9.28
C GLN A 288 22.52 -13.36 -10.55
N THR A 289 22.56 -12.20 -11.21
CA THR A 289 23.17 -12.03 -12.54
C THR A 289 24.58 -11.45 -12.48
N PHE A 290 24.82 -10.42 -11.63
CA PHE A 290 26.04 -9.62 -11.68
C PHE A 290 27.12 -10.04 -10.68
N VAL A 291 26.79 -10.77 -9.61
CA VAL A 291 27.73 -11.11 -8.51
C VAL A 291 28.05 -12.61 -8.49
N GLY A 292 28.18 -13.22 -9.66
CA GLY A 292 28.60 -14.62 -9.78
C GLY A 292 27.57 -15.66 -9.32
N GLY A 293 26.28 -15.30 -9.27
CA GLY A 293 25.17 -16.27 -9.19
C GLY A 293 24.99 -16.98 -7.85
N GLY A 294 25.44 -16.40 -6.75
CA GLY A 294 25.37 -17.02 -5.42
C GLY A 294 24.10 -16.77 -4.62
N TYR A 295 23.12 -16.03 -5.16
CA TYR A 295 21.91 -15.61 -4.42
C TYR A 295 20.64 -16.23 -5.00
N THR A 296 19.69 -16.54 -4.14
CA THR A 296 18.43 -17.21 -4.52
C THR A 296 17.25 -16.46 -3.92
N GLN A 297 16.27 -16.13 -4.77
CA GLN A 297 14.98 -15.56 -4.33
C GLN A 297 14.07 -16.66 -3.78
N PHE A 298 13.25 -16.30 -2.79
CA PHE A 298 12.21 -17.17 -2.23
C PHE A 298 10.94 -16.36 -1.93
N GLY A 299 9.87 -17.03 -1.51
CA GLY A 299 8.57 -16.40 -1.23
C GLY A 299 7.72 -16.18 -2.48
N THR A 300 6.51 -15.65 -2.28
CA THR A 300 5.52 -15.44 -3.33
C THR A 300 5.88 -14.21 -4.17
N LEU A 301 5.92 -14.38 -5.50
CA LEU A 301 6.16 -13.30 -6.44
C LEU A 301 4.85 -12.68 -6.91
N GLN A 302 4.74 -11.36 -6.83
CA GLN A 302 3.73 -10.56 -7.48
C GLN A 302 4.38 -9.58 -8.45
N LYS A 303 4.07 -9.72 -9.74
CA LYS A 303 4.66 -8.89 -10.79
C LYS A 303 3.65 -7.85 -11.27
N TYR A 304 4.04 -6.58 -11.19
CA TYR A 304 3.29 -5.49 -11.80
C TYR A 304 3.81 -5.20 -13.22
N ALA A 305 2.88 -4.96 -14.13
CA ALA A 305 3.20 -4.58 -15.50
C ALA A 305 3.09 -3.07 -15.67
N LEU A 306 4.11 -2.47 -16.27
CA LEU A 306 4.12 -1.08 -16.69
C LEU A 306 4.73 -1.00 -18.08
N SER A 307 4.12 -0.20 -18.96
CA SER A 307 4.57 -0.04 -20.35
C SER A 307 5.93 0.62 -20.43
N GLU A 308 6.83 0.10 -21.29
CA GLU A 308 8.14 0.68 -21.59
C GLU A 308 8.09 2.09 -22.15
N LYS A 309 6.95 2.51 -22.69
CA LYS A 309 6.77 3.87 -23.23
C LYS A 309 6.99 4.97 -22.18
N TYR A 310 6.86 4.65 -20.88
CA TYR A 310 7.09 5.58 -19.78
C TYR A 310 8.54 5.61 -19.35
N THR A 311 9.16 4.45 -19.14
CA THR A 311 10.57 4.33 -18.75
C THR A 311 11.07 2.90 -18.93
N SER A 312 12.34 2.76 -19.27
CA SER A 312 13.05 1.48 -19.24
C SER A 312 13.64 1.14 -17.87
N TYR A 313 13.53 2.04 -16.89
CA TYR A 313 13.99 1.85 -15.52
C TYR A 313 12.84 2.07 -14.54
N GLN A 314 12.37 0.98 -13.91
CA GLN A 314 11.15 0.95 -13.11
C GLN A 314 11.43 0.65 -11.62
N HIS A 315 12.61 0.99 -11.14
CA HIS A 315 13.00 0.75 -9.74
C HIS A 315 12.45 1.77 -8.72
N PRO A 316 12.25 3.07 -9.03
CA PRO A 316 11.81 4.04 -8.02
C PRO A 316 10.56 3.60 -7.25
N VAL A 317 10.53 3.84 -5.96
CA VAL A 317 9.41 3.48 -5.07
C VAL A 317 8.08 4.09 -5.49
N SER A 318 8.12 5.26 -6.14
CA SER A 318 6.93 5.93 -6.68
C SER A 318 6.16 5.09 -7.70
N PHE A 319 6.84 4.29 -8.52
CA PHE A 319 6.19 3.36 -9.44
C PHE A 319 5.50 2.22 -8.69
N TYR A 320 6.16 1.69 -7.66
CA TYR A 320 5.59 0.64 -6.83
C TYR A 320 4.34 1.10 -6.09
N TYR A 321 4.37 2.34 -5.58
CA TYR A 321 3.23 2.93 -4.89
C TYR A 321 2.05 3.14 -5.85
N ASP A 322 2.26 3.81 -6.98
CA ASP A 322 1.22 4.02 -8.00
C ASP A 322 0.60 2.69 -8.46
N LEU A 323 1.44 1.69 -8.73
CA LEU A 323 0.97 0.38 -9.21
C LEU A 323 0.29 -0.45 -8.11
N ALA A 324 0.70 -0.32 -6.86
CA ALA A 324 0.02 -0.98 -5.75
C ALA A 324 -1.39 -0.44 -5.55
N VAL A 325 -1.56 0.89 -5.63
CA VAL A 325 -2.89 1.52 -5.58
C VAL A 325 -3.75 1.13 -6.78
N ARG A 326 -3.17 1.11 -7.99
CA ARG A 326 -3.84 0.63 -9.19
C ARG A 326 -4.32 -0.81 -9.01
N HIS A 327 -3.44 -1.69 -8.54
CA HIS A 327 -3.77 -3.09 -8.30
C HIS A 327 -4.88 -3.27 -7.26
N PHE A 328 -4.93 -2.40 -6.25
CA PHE A 328 -6.04 -2.39 -5.30
C PHE A 328 -7.38 -2.12 -6.00
N TYR A 329 -7.46 -1.11 -6.87
CA TYR A 329 -8.68 -0.81 -7.60
C TYR A 329 -9.07 -1.92 -8.58
N ASP A 330 -8.10 -2.53 -9.28
CA ASP A 330 -8.33 -3.66 -10.17
C ASP A 330 -8.92 -4.87 -9.42
N ALA A 331 -8.38 -5.19 -8.24
CA ALA A 331 -8.88 -6.27 -7.39
C ALA A 331 -10.29 -5.98 -6.87
N TRP A 332 -10.53 -4.73 -6.48
CA TRP A 332 -11.82 -4.31 -5.98
C TRP A 332 -12.89 -4.34 -7.07
N ASP A 333 -12.60 -3.86 -8.27
CA ASP A 333 -13.52 -3.95 -9.42
C ASP A 333 -13.86 -5.38 -9.77
N ALA A 334 -12.88 -6.29 -9.72
CA ALA A 334 -13.13 -7.71 -9.93
C ALA A 334 -14.06 -8.29 -8.85
N ALA A 335 -13.88 -7.91 -7.59
CA ALA A 335 -14.75 -8.36 -6.50
C ALA A 335 -16.19 -7.80 -6.61
N ILE A 336 -16.32 -6.55 -7.04
CA ILE A 336 -17.63 -5.93 -7.29
C ILE A 336 -18.34 -6.58 -8.49
N ALA A 337 -17.63 -6.78 -9.59
CA ALA A 337 -18.17 -7.42 -10.79
C ALA A 337 -18.69 -8.84 -10.49
N ALA A 338 -18.06 -9.55 -9.57
CA ALA A 338 -18.48 -10.86 -9.10
C ALA A 338 -19.55 -10.82 -7.98
N GLY A 339 -20.00 -9.63 -7.56
CA GLY A 339 -20.97 -9.47 -6.47
C GLY A 339 -20.41 -9.78 -5.07
N ALA A 340 -19.08 -9.95 -4.93
CA ALA A 340 -18.44 -10.24 -3.67
C ALA A 340 -18.32 -9.02 -2.75
N MET A 341 -18.27 -7.82 -3.33
CA MET A 341 -18.19 -6.54 -2.63
C MET A 341 -19.09 -5.49 -3.28
N LYS A 342 -19.21 -4.33 -2.62
CA LYS A 342 -19.95 -3.18 -3.13
C LYS A 342 -19.08 -1.95 -3.13
N TYR A 343 -19.39 -0.98 -3.99
CA TYR A 343 -18.79 0.34 -3.91
C TYR A 343 -19.21 1.06 -2.61
N PRO A 344 -18.38 1.98 -2.10
CA PRO A 344 -18.82 2.90 -1.06
C PRO A 344 -20.11 3.61 -1.48
N PRO A 345 -21.05 3.81 -0.57
CA PRO A 345 -22.30 4.48 -0.91
C PRO A 345 -22.02 5.88 -1.47
N ASP A 346 -22.82 6.30 -2.44
CA ASP A 346 -22.76 7.65 -3.00
C ASP A 346 -23.41 8.69 -2.06
N GLU A 347 -23.90 8.26 -0.90
CA GLU A 347 -24.47 9.14 0.10
C GLU A 347 -24.10 8.68 1.52
N ARG A 348 -23.71 9.66 2.37
CA ARG A 348 -23.56 9.51 3.80
C ARG A 348 -24.21 10.71 4.49
N ARG A 349 -25.11 10.45 5.42
CA ARG A 349 -25.71 11.47 6.27
C ARG A 349 -25.29 11.25 7.72
N THR A 350 -24.64 12.25 8.30
CA THR A 350 -24.25 12.26 9.71
C THR A 350 -25.12 13.28 10.42
N GLU A 351 -25.78 12.86 11.50
CA GLU A 351 -26.66 13.73 12.29
C GLU A 351 -25.90 14.97 12.77
N GLY A 352 -26.55 16.13 12.64
CA GLY A 352 -25.98 17.43 13.03
C GLY A 352 -24.88 17.96 12.11
N LYS A 353 -24.53 17.26 11.02
CA LYS A 353 -23.56 17.74 10.04
C LYS A 353 -24.23 18.22 8.76
N PRO A 354 -23.85 19.40 8.23
CA PRO A 354 -24.36 19.87 6.96
C PRO A 354 -24.05 18.88 5.83
N LEU A 355 -25.02 18.70 4.92
CA LEU A 355 -24.86 17.86 3.76
C LEU A 355 -24.08 18.61 2.67
N VAL A 356 -23.06 17.99 2.13
CA VAL A 356 -22.25 18.50 1.01
C VAL A 356 -22.59 17.70 -0.25
N ALA A 357 -23.06 18.37 -1.30
CA ALA A 357 -23.15 17.77 -2.62
C ALA A 357 -21.75 17.71 -3.25
N LEU A 358 -21.36 16.55 -3.76
CA LEU A 358 -20.04 16.29 -4.29
C LEU A 358 -20.13 15.90 -5.76
N ALA A 359 -19.38 16.57 -6.62
CA ALA A 359 -19.15 16.20 -8.01
C ALA A 359 -17.66 16.12 -8.29
N VAL A 360 -17.19 14.99 -8.86
CA VAL A 360 -15.77 14.77 -9.14
C VAL A 360 -15.58 14.27 -10.56
N TYR A 361 -14.65 14.92 -11.25
CA TYR A 361 -14.36 14.61 -12.64
C TYR A 361 -12.87 14.41 -12.90
N ALA A 362 -12.54 13.45 -13.76
CA ALA A 362 -11.23 13.33 -14.36
C ALA A 362 -11.28 13.84 -15.81
N ARG A 363 -10.24 14.56 -16.25
CA ARG A 363 -10.10 14.91 -17.66
C ARG A 363 -9.37 13.81 -18.41
N ASN A 364 -10.00 13.31 -19.47
CA ASN A 364 -9.44 12.25 -20.30
C ASN A 364 -8.46 12.82 -21.34
N LYS A 365 -7.26 13.19 -20.91
CA LYS A 365 -6.19 13.56 -21.84
C LYS A 365 -4.87 12.94 -21.44
N GLY A 366 -4.57 11.78 -22.06
CA GLY A 366 -3.24 11.20 -22.00
C GLY A 366 -2.78 10.87 -20.61
N PHE A 367 -3.67 10.38 -19.76
CA PHE A 367 -3.29 9.90 -18.44
C PHE A 367 -2.15 8.89 -18.52
N ASP A 368 -1.29 8.93 -17.53
CA ASP A 368 -0.29 7.92 -17.29
C ASP A 368 -0.96 6.56 -17.05
N ASP A 369 -0.54 5.52 -17.75
CA ASP A 369 -1.08 4.16 -17.59
C ASP A 369 -0.94 3.62 -16.17
N ARG A 370 -0.07 4.21 -15.34
CA ARG A 370 0.07 3.80 -13.94
C ARG A 370 -1.22 3.98 -13.15
N PHE A 371 -2.04 4.95 -13.54
CA PHE A 371 -3.23 5.31 -12.76
C PHE A 371 -4.49 5.64 -13.58
N SER A 372 -4.42 5.60 -14.91
CA SER A 372 -5.61 5.80 -15.76
C SER A 372 -6.38 4.47 -15.88
N PRO A 373 -7.69 4.43 -15.78
CA PRO A 373 -8.69 5.50 -15.65
C PRO A 373 -9.08 5.87 -14.21
N ASP A 374 -8.41 5.32 -13.20
CA ASP A 374 -8.88 5.33 -11.82
C ASP A 374 -8.61 6.63 -11.04
N LEU A 375 -7.90 7.61 -11.66
CA LEU A 375 -7.51 8.82 -10.95
C LEU A 375 -8.71 9.65 -10.46
N GLY A 376 -9.77 9.73 -11.25
CA GLY A 376 -11.01 10.41 -10.82
C GLY A 376 -11.70 9.69 -9.67
N ARG A 377 -11.68 8.37 -9.69
CA ARG A 377 -12.21 7.54 -8.61
C ARG A 377 -11.37 7.67 -7.34
N PHE A 378 -10.05 7.64 -7.46
CA PHE A 378 -9.16 7.89 -6.34
C PHE A 378 -9.44 9.26 -5.70
N LEU A 379 -9.56 10.32 -6.50
CA LEU A 379 -9.92 11.65 -6.03
C LEU A 379 -11.30 11.65 -5.35
N MET A 380 -12.30 10.99 -5.91
CA MET A 380 -13.63 10.85 -5.32
C MET A 380 -13.58 10.19 -3.94
N ASP A 381 -12.82 9.10 -3.80
CA ASP A 381 -12.72 8.37 -2.55
C ASP A 381 -12.04 9.21 -1.47
N GLU A 382 -11.02 9.99 -1.84
CA GLU A 382 -10.37 10.94 -0.93
C GLU A 382 -11.34 12.04 -0.46
N TYR A 383 -12.15 12.63 -1.35
CA TYR A 383 -13.17 13.60 -0.94
C TYR A 383 -14.26 12.98 -0.05
N LYS A 384 -14.71 11.76 -0.37
CA LYS A 384 -15.66 11.03 0.47
C LYS A 384 -15.11 10.77 1.88
N ALA A 385 -13.80 10.56 2.01
CA ALA A 385 -13.14 10.36 3.29
C ALA A 385 -13.05 11.66 4.13
N LEU A 386 -12.86 12.79 3.47
CA LEU A 386 -12.76 14.11 4.13
C LEU A 386 -14.10 14.65 4.61
N LEU A 387 -15.21 14.35 3.92
CA LEU A 387 -16.52 14.90 4.19
C LEU A 387 -17.33 14.05 5.18
N PRO A 388 -17.73 14.55 6.35
CA PRO A 388 -18.51 13.77 7.32
C PRO A 388 -19.92 13.46 6.84
N SER A 389 -20.50 14.26 5.96
CA SER A 389 -21.84 14.10 5.38
C SER A 389 -21.81 14.57 3.93
N TYR A 390 -22.13 13.68 3.00
CA TYR A 390 -22.08 13.98 1.58
C TYR A 390 -23.15 13.24 0.78
N VAL A 391 -23.43 13.76 -0.41
CA VAL A 391 -24.14 13.06 -1.49
C VAL A 391 -23.42 13.31 -2.81
N VAL A 392 -23.06 12.25 -3.51
CA VAL A 392 -22.48 12.33 -4.86
C VAL A 392 -23.60 12.62 -5.85
N ILE A 393 -23.56 13.78 -6.47
CA ILE A 393 -24.58 14.23 -7.43
C ILE A 393 -24.15 14.05 -8.88
N ASP A 394 -22.83 13.98 -9.12
CA ASP A 394 -22.28 13.69 -10.44
C ASP A 394 -20.84 13.19 -10.33
N LYS A 395 -20.41 12.42 -11.34
CA LYS A 395 -19.04 11.89 -11.45
C LYS A 395 -18.75 11.43 -12.86
N GLY A 396 -17.50 11.40 -13.25
CA GLY A 396 -17.13 10.81 -14.52
C GLY A 396 -15.86 11.39 -15.15
N VAL A 397 -15.73 11.11 -16.44
CA VAL A 397 -14.63 11.59 -17.28
C VAL A 397 -15.17 12.68 -18.20
N ILE A 398 -14.55 13.85 -18.16
CA ILE A 398 -14.93 14.99 -19.02
C ILE A 398 -14.06 14.97 -20.28
N PRO A 399 -14.63 14.96 -21.47
CA PRO A 399 -13.87 15.14 -22.70
C PRO A 399 -13.47 16.62 -22.86
N GLY A 400 -12.26 16.87 -23.35
CA GLY A 400 -11.86 18.19 -23.84
C GLY A 400 -10.88 18.99 -22.98
N ASN A 401 -10.61 20.23 -23.41
CA ASN A 401 -9.55 21.09 -22.92
C ASN A 401 -9.99 22.03 -21.80
N GLU A 402 -11.29 22.32 -21.70
CA GLU A 402 -11.83 23.27 -20.75
C GLU A 402 -12.94 22.60 -19.94
N PHE A 403 -12.84 22.73 -18.63
CA PHE A 403 -13.92 22.34 -17.74
C PHE A 403 -14.98 23.45 -17.76
N GLN A 404 -16.17 23.10 -18.19
CA GLN A 404 -17.36 23.89 -17.91
C GLN A 404 -18.17 23.14 -16.84
N GLU A 405 -18.38 23.78 -15.71
CA GLU A 405 -19.25 23.24 -14.68
C GLU A 405 -20.63 23.00 -15.30
N PRO A 406 -21.18 21.76 -15.24
CA PRO A 406 -22.53 21.54 -15.71
C PRO A 406 -23.53 22.46 -15.03
N THR A 407 -24.28 23.23 -15.81
CA THR A 407 -25.24 24.25 -15.30
C THR A 407 -26.24 23.73 -14.30
N GLN A 408 -26.53 22.42 -14.35
CA GLN A 408 -27.51 21.75 -13.47
C GLN A 408 -26.95 21.28 -12.12
N LEU A 409 -25.64 21.40 -11.84
CA LEU A 409 -25.08 20.89 -10.57
C LEU A 409 -25.67 21.60 -9.35
N GLY A 410 -25.88 22.92 -9.45
CA GLY A 410 -26.53 23.68 -8.38
C GLY A 410 -27.94 23.20 -8.08
N GLU A 411 -28.76 22.96 -9.12
CA GLU A 411 -30.11 22.44 -8.99
C GLU A 411 -30.14 21.02 -8.41
N LYS A 412 -29.27 20.14 -8.90
CA LYS A 412 -29.11 18.78 -8.35
C LYS A 412 -28.73 18.82 -6.88
N ALA A 413 -27.79 19.69 -6.50
CA ALA A 413 -27.35 19.84 -5.11
C ALA A 413 -28.48 20.37 -4.20
N GLN A 414 -29.26 21.35 -4.66
CA GLN A 414 -30.42 21.86 -3.93
C GLN A 414 -31.51 20.80 -3.79
N ALA A 415 -31.82 20.07 -4.87
CA ALA A 415 -32.78 18.97 -4.86
C ALA A 415 -32.40 17.86 -3.88
N ALA A 416 -31.08 17.58 -3.71
CA ALA A 416 -30.58 16.65 -2.71
C ALA A 416 -30.65 17.18 -1.27
N GLY A 417 -31.00 18.47 -1.08
CA GLY A 417 -31.07 19.13 0.22
C GLY A 417 -29.68 19.53 0.78
N ALA A 418 -28.67 19.62 -0.08
CA ALA A 418 -27.33 20.01 0.32
C ALA A 418 -27.24 21.48 0.74
N SER A 419 -26.35 21.75 1.69
CA SER A 419 -26.02 23.11 2.15
C SER A 419 -24.85 23.68 1.38
N TYR A 420 -23.99 22.81 0.85
CA TYR A 420 -22.79 23.17 0.10
C TYR A 420 -22.65 22.29 -1.14
N LEU A 421 -21.98 22.84 -2.15
CA LEU A 421 -21.55 22.11 -3.35
C LEU A 421 -20.03 22.17 -3.44
N VAL A 422 -19.40 20.99 -3.55
CA VAL A 422 -17.98 20.83 -3.86
C VAL A 422 -17.86 20.16 -5.23
N VAL A 423 -17.16 20.85 -6.14
CA VAL A 423 -16.83 20.32 -7.47
C VAL A 423 -15.31 20.20 -7.56
N ALA A 424 -14.81 18.99 -7.76
CA ALA A 424 -13.39 18.74 -7.92
C ALA A 424 -13.08 18.15 -9.30
N THR A 425 -11.97 18.59 -9.87
CA THR A 425 -11.47 18.06 -11.14
C THR A 425 -10.01 17.71 -11.02
N VAL A 426 -9.61 16.60 -11.64
CA VAL A 426 -8.19 16.24 -11.80
C VAL A 426 -7.85 16.22 -13.30
N ASP A 427 -6.76 16.87 -13.63
CA ASP A 427 -6.23 16.93 -15.00
C ASP A 427 -4.75 16.52 -15.00
N GLN A 428 -4.34 15.70 -15.93
CA GLN A 428 -2.95 15.30 -16.12
C GLN A 428 -2.46 15.79 -17.47
N LYS A 429 -1.37 16.55 -17.47
CA LYS A 429 -0.77 17.10 -18.69
C LYS A 429 0.71 16.74 -18.79
N ARG A 430 1.14 16.44 -20.02
CA ARG A 430 2.52 16.21 -20.32
C ARG A 430 3.28 17.54 -20.47
N ILE A 431 4.50 17.60 -19.95
CA ILE A 431 5.36 18.79 -20.06
C ILE A 431 6.10 18.74 -21.41
N GLY A 432 5.58 19.48 -22.38
CA GLY A 432 6.15 19.56 -23.73
C GLY A 432 6.31 18.17 -24.39
N GLN A 433 7.49 17.90 -24.94
CA GLN A 433 7.85 16.59 -25.50
C GLN A 433 8.60 15.69 -24.51
N THR A 434 8.70 16.09 -23.25
CA THR A 434 9.39 15.32 -22.21
C THR A 434 8.57 14.10 -21.78
N ARG A 435 9.16 13.23 -20.98
CA ARG A 435 8.45 12.13 -20.27
C ARG A 435 7.92 12.57 -18.91
N GLN A 436 7.97 13.86 -18.61
CA GLN A 436 7.47 14.41 -17.37
C GLN A 436 6.01 14.83 -17.50
N TRP A 437 5.27 14.66 -16.42
CA TRP A 437 3.87 14.99 -16.31
C TRP A 437 3.65 15.93 -15.14
N TYR A 438 2.59 16.72 -15.16
CA TYR A 438 2.09 17.39 -14.00
C TYR A 438 0.59 17.11 -13.82
N LEU A 439 0.18 17.05 -12.58
CA LEU A 439 -1.22 16.99 -12.20
C LEU A 439 -1.70 18.36 -11.79
N THR A 440 -2.94 18.65 -12.12
CA THR A 440 -3.66 19.81 -11.61
C THR A 440 -4.94 19.29 -10.97
N VAL A 441 -5.17 19.66 -9.71
CA VAL A 441 -6.46 19.46 -9.05
C VAL A 441 -7.09 20.82 -8.84
N THR A 442 -8.33 20.98 -9.30
CA THR A 442 -9.12 22.20 -9.10
C THR A 442 -10.30 21.86 -8.20
N GLN A 443 -10.54 22.70 -7.18
CA GLN A 443 -11.66 22.58 -6.26
C GLN A 443 -12.49 23.85 -6.27
N HIS A 444 -13.80 23.72 -6.46
CA HIS A 444 -14.76 24.77 -6.29
C HIS A 444 -15.65 24.45 -5.09
N ILE A 445 -15.80 25.38 -4.17
CA ILE A 445 -16.70 25.26 -3.02
C ILE A 445 -17.70 26.39 -3.10
N ARG A 446 -18.98 26.06 -3.04
CA ARG A 446 -20.08 27.03 -3.09
C ARG A 446 -21.07 26.75 -1.97
N SER A 447 -21.47 27.81 -1.23
CA SER A 447 -22.60 27.77 -0.31
C SER A 447 -23.91 27.79 -1.09
N LEU A 448 -24.87 26.98 -0.68
CA LEU A 448 -26.22 26.88 -1.26
C LEU A 448 -27.28 27.44 -0.29
N LYS A 449 -26.91 27.68 0.97
CA LYS A 449 -27.80 28.20 2.02
C LYS A 449 -27.05 29.20 2.85
N GLY A 450 -27.69 30.35 3.17
CA GLY A 450 -27.12 31.37 4.03
C GLY A 450 -26.08 32.24 3.35
N GLU A 451 -24.88 32.30 3.88
CA GLU A 451 -23.79 33.12 3.34
C GLU A 451 -23.43 32.67 1.91
N ASN A 452 -23.61 33.59 0.95
CA ASN A 452 -23.27 33.33 -0.43
C ASN A 452 -21.75 33.46 -0.64
N PHE A 453 -21.04 32.39 -0.60
CA PHE A 453 -19.66 32.36 -1.09
C PHE A 453 -19.48 31.34 -2.21
N SER A 454 -18.57 31.64 -3.10
CA SER A 454 -18.08 30.73 -4.13
C SER A 454 -16.56 30.93 -4.26
N THR A 455 -15.79 29.91 -3.99
CA THR A 455 -14.33 29.97 -3.99
C THR A 455 -13.79 28.87 -4.87
N ALA A 456 -12.78 29.19 -5.67
CA ALA A 456 -12.05 28.22 -6.50
C ALA A 456 -10.58 28.17 -6.09
N THR A 457 -10.05 26.98 -5.94
CA THR A 457 -8.62 26.74 -5.71
C THR A 457 -8.08 25.81 -6.77
N MET A 458 -6.89 26.08 -7.24
CA MET A 458 -6.18 25.23 -8.19
C MET A 458 -4.76 25.00 -7.69
N GLY A 459 -4.36 23.75 -7.60
CA GLY A 459 -3.01 23.32 -7.31
C GLY A 459 -2.42 22.51 -8.46
N SER A 460 -1.11 22.59 -8.66
CA SER A 460 -0.39 21.77 -9.65
C SER A 460 0.86 21.16 -9.04
N ALA A 461 1.13 19.90 -9.35
CA ALA A 461 2.31 19.17 -8.89
C ALA A 461 2.95 18.36 -10.02
N ASN A 462 4.28 18.36 -10.08
CA ASN A 462 5.01 17.53 -11.05
C ASN A 462 4.97 16.07 -10.64
N VAL A 463 4.79 15.19 -11.63
CA VAL A 463 5.00 13.75 -11.53
C VAL A 463 6.40 13.47 -12.09
N SER A 464 7.25 12.84 -11.27
CA SER A 464 8.64 12.53 -11.57
C SER A 464 9.01 11.12 -11.12
N PHE A 465 10.29 10.76 -11.25
CA PHE A 465 10.80 9.52 -10.67
C PHE A 465 10.66 9.46 -9.15
N ASP A 466 10.84 10.61 -8.49
CA ASP A 466 10.80 10.70 -7.02
C ASP A 466 9.40 11.00 -6.47
N ARG A 467 8.46 11.31 -7.35
CA ARG A 467 7.08 11.67 -7.00
C ARG A 467 6.10 11.07 -8.00
N GLY A 468 5.42 10.02 -7.58
CA GLY A 468 4.39 9.35 -8.37
C GLY A 468 3.08 10.14 -8.49
N VAL A 469 2.15 9.60 -9.25
CA VAL A 469 0.81 10.17 -9.47
C VAL A 469 0.03 10.26 -8.17
N VAL A 470 0.06 9.20 -7.36
CA VAL A 470 -0.62 9.17 -6.05
C VAL A 470 -0.06 10.23 -5.11
N GLN A 471 1.26 10.30 -4.95
CA GLN A 471 1.89 11.31 -4.10
C GLN A 471 1.59 12.74 -4.56
N ALA A 472 1.61 12.98 -5.87
CA ALA A 472 1.27 14.29 -6.44
C ALA A 472 -0.18 14.67 -6.12
N THR A 473 -1.11 13.71 -6.25
CA THR A 473 -2.53 13.94 -5.94
C THR A 473 -2.74 14.22 -4.45
N LEU A 474 -2.15 13.43 -3.57
CA LEU A 474 -2.26 13.62 -2.11
C LEU A 474 -1.70 14.98 -1.67
N SER A 475 -0.56 15.40 -2.24
CA SER A 475 0.01 16.72 -1.97
C SER A 475 -0.94 17.86 -2.31
N LEU A 476 -1.63 17.74 -3.44
CA LEU A 476 -2.59 18.76 -3.87
C LEU A 476 -3.85 18.73 -3.00
N LEU A 477 -4.27 17.55 -2.56
CA LEU A 477 -5.42 17.40 -1.67
C LEU A 477 -5.18 17.99 -0.29
N GLU A 478 -3.96 17.92 0.26
CA GLU A 478 -3.66 18.55 1.54
C GLU A 478 -3.84 20.09 1.52
N ASP A 479 -3.42 20.75 0.43
CA ASP A 479 -3.67 22.18 0.25
C ASP A 479 -5.17 22.48 0.15
N GLN A 480 -5.92 21.63 -0.53
CA GLN A 480 -7.35 21.79 -0.71
C GLN A 480 -8.16 21.44 0.54
N LYS A 481 -7.70 20.46 1.32
CA LYS A 481 -8.25 20.11 2.63
C LYS A 481 -8.18 21.30 3.57
N ARG A 482 -7.04 21.99 3.65
CA ARG A 482 -6.89 23.20 4.49
C ARG A 482 -7.90 24.27 4.11
N GLN A 483 -8.03 24.57 2.83
CA GLN A 483 -9.04 25.53 2.37
C GLN A 483 -10.47 25.06 2.68
N MET A 484 -10.74 23.76 2.50
CA MET A 484 -12.04 23.21 2.82
C MET A 484 -12.37 23.35 4.31
N GLN A 485 -11.41 23.13 5.20
CA GLN A 485 -11.57 23.30 6.64
C GLN A 485 -11.83 24.76 7.06
N GLU A 486 -11.18 25.72 6.39
CA GLU A 486 -11.43 27.15 6.61
C GLU A 486 -12.84 27.57 6.23
N LEU A 487 -13.36 27.06 5.10
CA LEU A 487 -14.68 27.41 4.57
C LEU A 487 -15.80 26.55 5.15
N LEU A 488 -15.50 25.33 5.54
CA LEU A 488 -16.41 24.30 6.05
C LEU A 488 -15.90 23.78 7.40
N PRO A 489 -16.09 24.52 8.51
CA PRO A 489 -15.47 24.19 9.79
C PRO A 489 -15.95 22.86 10.41
N PHE A 490 -16.95 22.22 9.83
CA PHE A 490 -17.40 20.88 10.20
C PHE A 490 -16.59 19.75 9.53
N VAL A 491 -15.72 20.07 8.59
CA VAL A 491 -14.78 19.11 8.00
C VAL A 491 -13.70 18.82 9.03
N THR A 492 -13.64 17.57 9.47
CA THR A 492 -12.72 17.14 10.54
C THR A 492 -11.32 16.86 10.01
N GLU A 493 -10.32 16.94 10.89
CA GLU A 493 -8.94 16.55 10.55
C GLU A 493 -8.83 15.04 10.24
N GLN A 494 -9.61 14.23 10.97
CA GLN A 494 -9.58 12.79 10.79
C GLN A 494 -10.47 12.35 9.65
N ARG A 495 -9.92 11.53 8.77
CA ARG A 495 -10.64 10.88 7.68
C ARG A 495 -11.60 9.83 8.22
N ALA A 496 -12.80 9.78 7.64
CA ALA A 496 -13.77 8.77 8.00
C ALA A 496 -13.52 7.48 7.20
N LEU A 497 -13.42 6.37 7.91
CA LEU A 497 -13.23 5.04 7.32
C LEU A 497 -14.59 4.42 6.97
N TRP A 498 -14.66 3.76 5.82
CA TRP A 498 -15.78 2.88 5.48
C TRP A 498 -15.34 1.42 5.68
N VAL A 499 -16.09 0.71 6.51
CA VAL A 499 -15.93 -0.73 6.71
C VAL A 499 -17.17 -1.38 6.15
N GLN A 500 -17.02 -2.32 5.23
CA GLN A 500 -18.14 -3.15 4.81
C GLN A 500 -18.50 -4.07 5.99
N ASP A 501 -19.74 -3.96 6.51
CA ASP A 501 -20.24 -4.91 7.48
C ASP A 501 -20.20 -6.30 6.82
N GLU A 502 -19.39 -7.19 7.34
CA GLU A 502 -19.52 -8.61 7.07
C GLU A 502 -20.85 -9.00 7.72
N GLY A 503 -21.90 -9.07 6.88
CA GLY A 503 -23.20 -9.54 7.34
C GLY A 503 -22.97 -10.84 8.09
N GLU A 504 -23.41 -10.90 9.34
CA GLU A 504 -23.54 -12.14 10.09
C GLU A 504 -24.23 -13.13 9.13
N SER A 505 -23.48 -14.11 8.67
CA SER A 505 -24.07 -15.26 8.01
C SER A 505 -24.93 -15.91 9.08
N ASN A 506 -26.24 -15.67 9.02
CA ASN A 506 -27.23 -16.52 9.67
C ASN A 506 -27.09 -17.92 9.07
N GLU A 507 -26.15 -18.69 9.54
CA GLU A 507 -26.21 -20.15 9.52
C GLU A 507 -27.00 -20.59 10.76
N ASN A 508 -28.29 -20.41 10.69
CA ASN A 508 -29.26 -21.22 11.38
C ASN A 508 -30.07 -21.96 10.30
N HIS A 509 -29.58 -23.17 9.95
CA HIS A 509 -30.44 -24.33 9.66
C HIS A 509 -29.61 -25.59 9.69
#